data_053fb4ab52e24b189f2d06c984aa804a
#
_entry.id   053fb4ab52e24b189f2d06c984aa804a
#
_cell.length_a   1.000
_cell.length_b   1.000
_cell.length_c   1.000
_cell.angle_alpha   90.00
_cell.angle_beta   90.00
_cell.angle_gamma   90.00
#
_symmetry.space_group_name_H-M   'P 1'
#
loop_
_entity.id
_entity.type
_entity.pdbx_description
1 polymer ?
#
loop_
_entity_poly.entity_id
_entity_poly.type
_entity_poly.pdbx_seq_one_letter_code
_entity_poly.pdbx_strand_id
1 'polypeptide(L)'
;MKTKLFGLSVILAGLSLFPNAYASSPCGVPELTECPTPVDEKLPDVKNMLKWNMEGRMIGFRNDYRAYPGDVFKHATPRPLMRQIRDMSSVSYTVDGHSYNLQEYVARNKIAGLMVIKNGVVVLEFYGRGNTPQTLWTSRSVGKSVVSTLVGVALKEGKIKSLDDKVVRYNPDVKGTVWANVTIRELLQHTSGVKWDENYEDDNSDFAKLTQCEALDNAYSCVHDLVINKKRVKYAAPGKVWSYSSGGAWLLGDTLEKAVKMPLAQYLQEKIWKPYGMVSDGVWHSYQKGKHDTGAHGFNATLEDWGKFGQFVLYNGFLPEGKTILPDHWVVDSRTWNKATNSVTENHPEGSYGFEWWNNAVPQAAENVSPKLGLSSSETMWGLGIYGQMLVVNQQENMVFVQWSTWEKAEPSFSAEPLEASLMFNAISNSLNQ
;
A
#
# COMPACT_ATOMS: atom_id res chain seq x y z
N MET A 1 -13.34 87.00 -26.19
CA MET A 1 -12.80 85.67 -26.47
C MET A 1 -12.76 84.93 -25.17
N LYS A 2 -13.65 83.97 -24.97
CA LYS A 2 -13.76 83.16 -23.71
C LYS A 2 -13.28 81.78 -24.00
N THR A 3 -12.14 81.41 -23.36
CA THR A 3 -11.52 80.06 -23.44
C THR A 3 -12.18 79.17 -22.43
N LYS A 4 -12.80 78.05 -22.81
CA LYS A 4 -13.37 77.03 -21.97
C LYS A 4 -12.25 75.99 -21.59
N LEU A 5 -11.99 75.84 -20.33
CA LEU A 5 -11.26 74.71 -19.80
C LEU A 5 -12.17 73.47 -19.77
N PHE A 6 -11.67 72.40 -20.37
CA PHE A 6 -12.24 71.03 -20.21
C PHE A 6 -11.55 70.35 -19.05
N GLY A 7 -12.30 70.01 -18.01
CA GLY A 7 -11.86 69.22 -16.91
C GLY A 7 -11.86 67.73 -17.31
N LEU A 8 -10.70 67.05 -17.18
CA LEU A 8 -10.56 65.62 -17.36
C LEU A 8 -10.84 64.91 -16.04
N SER A 9 -11.96 64.24 -15.90
CA SER A 9 -12.25 63.37 -14.74
C SER A 9 -11.57 62.04 -14.91
N VAL A 10 -10.57 61.75 -14.09
CA VAL A 10 -9.92 60.46 -13.96
C VAL A 10 -10.79 59.57 -13.07
N ILE A 11 -11.42 58.54 -13.66
CA ILE A 11 -12.11 57.48 -12.90
C ILE A 11 -11.04 56.50 -12.43
N LEU A 12 -10.70 56.50 -11.14
CA LEU A 12 -9.97 55.46 -10.51
C LEU A 12 -10.88 54.21 -10.38
N ALA A 13 -10.68 53.23 -11.25
CA ALA A 13 -11.24 51.92 -11.07
C ALA A 13 -10.55 51.24 -9.91
N GLY A 14 -11.20 51.16 -8.76
CA GLY A 14 -10.73 50.40 -7.60
C GLY A 14 -10.73 48.92 -7.96
N LEU A 15 -9.51 48.32 -8.11
CA LEU A 15 -9.34 46.88 -8.10
C LEU A 15 -9.64 46.38 -6.67
N SER A 16 -10.85 45.86 -6.47
CA SER A 16 -11.20 45.08 -5.31
C SER A 16 -10.44 43.75 -5.43
N LEU A 17 -9.35 43.63 -4.68
CA LEU A 17 -8.72 42.36 -4.36
C LEU A 17 -9.72 41.56 -3.50
N PHE A 18 -10.59 40.78 -4.15
CA PHE A 18 -11.28 39.70 -3.46
C PHE A 18 -10.22 38.66 -3.09
N PRO A 19 -10.06 38.30 -1.81
CA PRO A 19 -9.29 37.14 -1.48
C PRO A 19 -9.99 35.97 -2.16
N ASN A 20 -9.28 35.22 -3.00
CA ASN A 20 -9.73 33.91 -3.47
C ASN A 20 -10.05 33.08 -2.21
N ALA A 21 -11.31 33.01 -1.85
CA ALA A 21 -11.81 32.00 -0.96
C ALA A 21 -11.57 30.68 -1.72
N TYR A 22 -10.51 29.99 -1.36
CA TYR A 22 -10.39 28.58 -1.70
C TYR A 22 -11.65 27.92 -1.17
N ALA A 23 -12.56 27.56 -2.08
CA ALA A 23 -13.69 26.74 -1.72
C ALA A 23 -13.10 25.48 -1.08
N SER A 24 -13.33 25.30 0.20
CA SER A 24 -12.93 24.10 0.90
C SER A 24 -13.56 22.92 0.16
N SER A 25 -12.74 21.94 -0.27
CA SER A 25 -13.27 20.72 -0.87
C SER A 25 -14.36 20.15 0.05
N PRO A 26 -15.52 19.76 -0.48
CA PRO A 26 -16.62 19.23 0.32
C PRO A 26 -16.23 17.99 1.14
N CYS A 27 -15.17 17.27 0.77
CA CYS A 27 -14.66 16.10 1.49
C CYS A 27 -13.58 16.40 2.53
N GLY A 28 -13.26 17.66 2.78
CA GLY A 28 -12.23 18.03 3.76
C GLY A 28 -10.78 17.83 3.31
N VAL A 29 -10.56 17.47 2.04
CA VAL A 29 -9.23 17.36 1.40
C VAL A 29 -9.19 18.36 0.25
N PRO A 30 -8.65 19.57 0.46
CA PRO A 30 -8.78 20.69 -0.49
C PRO A 30 -8.22 20.44 -1.88
N GLU A 31 -7.24 19.55 -2.00
CA GLU A 31 -6.58 19.22 -3.26
C GLU A 31 -7.36 18.22 -4.12
N LEU A 32 -8.34 17.51 -3.56
CA LEU A 32 -9.25 16.66 -4.32
C LEU A 32 -10.35 17.51 -4.97
N THR A 33 -10.51 17.40 -6.27
CA THR A 33 -11.53 18.12 -7.01
C THR A 33 -12.92 17.51 -6.86
N GLU A 34 -12.97 16.21 -6.59
CA GLU A 34 -14.19 15.43 -6.38
C GLU A 34 -14.04 14.57 -5.14
N CYS A 35 -15.15 14.36 -4.43
CA CYS A 35 -15.17 13.49 -3.26
C CYS A 35 -15.39 12.04 -3.67
N PRO A 36 -14.43 11.16 -3.39
CA PRO A 36 -14.52 9.75 -3.79
C PRO A 36 -15.55 8.94 -2.97
N THR A 37 -16.09 9.52 -1.90
CA THR A 37 -17.09 8.88 -1.01
C THR A 37 -18.12 9.89 -0.55
N PRO A 38 -19.30 9.44 -0.08
CA PRO A 38 -20.29 10.34 0.53
C PRO A 38 -19.69 11.12 1.70
N VAL A 39 -19.88 12.43 1.67
CA VAL A 39 -19.27 13.37 2.67
C VAL A 39 -19.96 13.33 4.02
N ASP A 40 -21.19 12.85 4.08
CA ASP A 40 -22.02 12.72 5.29
C ASP A 40 -21.74 11.44 6.08
N GLU A 41 -20.91 10.53 5.57
CA GLU A 41 -20.50 9.35 6.32
C GLU A 41 -19.73 9.75 7.59
N LYS A 42 -20.27 9.35 8.74
CA LYS A 42 -19.62 9.57 10.03
C LYS A 42 -18.40 8.65 10.17
N LEU A 43 -17.23 9.26 10.25
CA LEU A 43 -15.98 8.53 10.44
C LEU A 43 -15.98 7.81 11.79
N PRO A 44 -15.52 6.55 11.85
CA PRO A 44 -15.25 5.89 13.12
C PRO A 44 -14.03 6.52 13.80
N ASP A 45 -13.94 6.38 15.13
CA ASP A 45 -12.79 6.88 15.89
C ASP A 45 -11.50 6.14 15.50
N VAL A 46 -10.58 6.85 14.87
CA VAL A 46 -9.30 6.30 14.35
C VAL A 46 -8.39 5.75 15.45
N LYS A 47 -8.50 6.27 16.69
CA LYS A 47 -7.75 5.75 17.85
C LYS A 47 -8.08 4.30 18.18
N ASN A 48 -9.27 3.84 17.76
CA ASN A 48 -9.78 2.50 17.99
C ASN A 48 -9.81 1.63 16.72
N MET A 49 -9.00 1.95 15.71
CA MET A 49 -9.02 1.28 14.40
C MET A 49 -8.95 -0.25 14.50
N LEU A 50 -8.12 -0.78 15.38
CA LEU A 50 -7.99 -2.22 15.58
C LEU A 50 -9.24 -2.87 16.20
N LYS A 51 -10.12 -2.08 16.82
CA LYS A 51 -11.36 -2.53 17.48
C LYS A 51 -12.62 -2.24 16.67
N TRP A 52 -12.49 -1.68 15.46
CA TRP A 52 -13.66 -1.42 14.63
C TRP A 52 -14.38 -2.73 14.30
N ASN A 53 -15.71 -2.71 14.40
CA ASN A 53 -16.54 -3.77 13.83
C ASN A 53 -16.50 -3.71 12.28
N MET A 54 -17.17 -4.63 11.62
CA MET A 54 -17.19 -4.70 10.16
C MET A 54 -17.69 -3.41 9.50
N GLU A 55 -18.76 -2.80 10.03
CA GLU A 55 -19.30 -1.53 9.52
C GLU A 55 -18.29 -0.38 9.69
N GLY A 56 -17.69 -0.27 10.87
CA GLY A 56 -16.64 0.69 11.14
C GLY A 56 -15.44 0.52 10.21
N ARG A 57 -15.02 -0.70 9.93
CA ARG A 57 -13.97 -0.97 8.94
C ARG A 57 -14.38 -0.56 7.53
N MET A 58 -15.62 -0.87 7.13
CA MET A 58 -16.13 -0.49 5.82
C MET A 58 -16.10 1.03 5.61
N ILE A 59 -16.66 1.78 6.54
CA ILE A 59 -16.67 3.24 6.50
C ILE A 59 -15.25 3.79 6.63
N GLY A 60 -14.48 3.30 7.60
CA GLY A 60 -13.15 3.78 7.89
C GLY A 60 -12.17 3.55 6.73
N PHE A 61 -12.22 2.38 6.07
CA PHE A 61 -11.26 2.06 5.01
C PHE A 61 -11.50 2.83 3.72
N ARG A 62 -12.74 3.11 3.36
CA ARG A 62 -13.05 3.96 2.19
C ARG A 62 -12.95 5.46 2.46
N ASN A 63 -12.76 5.85 3.72
CA ASN A 63 -12.62 7.23 4.17
C ASN A 63 -11.29 7.50 4.86
N ASP A 64 -10.35 6.57 4.86
CA ASP A 64 -9.02 6.70 5.48
C ASP A 64 -8.29 7.94 4.96
N TYR A 65 -8.48 8.27 3.68
CA TYR A 65 -7.91 9.43 3.00
C TYR A 65 -8.30 10.79 3.63
N ARG A 66 -9.39 10.85 4.41
CA ARG A 66 -9.86 12.04 5.13
C ARG A 66 -9.88 11.87 6.65
N ALA A 67 -9.54 10.68 7.14
CA ALA A 67 -9.49 10.37 8.57
C ALA A 67 -8.18 10.83 9.23
N TYR A 68 -7.14 11.01 8.44
CA TYR A 68 -5.82 11.49 8.82
C TYR A 68 -5.38 12.64 7.90
N PRO A 69 -4.41 13.48 8.30
CA PRO A 69 -3.74 14.36 7.34
C PRO A 69 -3.19 13.54 6.19
N GLY A 70 -3.26 14.07 4.97
CA GLY A 70 -2.83 13.32 3.79
C GLY A 70 -2.23 14.19 2.71
N ASP A 71 -1.25 13.64 1.99
CA ASP A 71 -0.66 14.23 0.81
C ASP A 71 -1.29 13.63 -0.45
N VAL A 72 -1.87 14.48 -1.28
CA VAL A 72 -2.51 14.07 -2.53
C VAL A 72 -1.44 13.87 -3.60
N PHE A 73 -1.45 12.70 -4.23
CA PHE A 73 -0.67 12.44 -5.43
C PHE A 73 -1.58 12.44 -6.66
N LYS A 74 -1.28 13.36 -7.58
CA LYS A 74 -2.12 13.65 -8.74
C LYS A 74 -1.81 12.70 -9.91
N HIS A 75 -2.84 12.25 -10.60
CA HIS A 75 -2.69 11.68 -11.93
C HIS A 75 -2.35 12.78 -12.97
N ALA A 76 -2.07 12.38 -14.21
CA ALA A 76 -1.89 13.28 -15.34
C ALA A 76 -2.86 12.87 -16.45
N THR A 77 -2.36 12.43 -17.59
CA THR A 77 -3.21 11.90 -18.67
C THR A 77 -3.62 10.47 -18.34
N PRO A 78 -4.88 10.20 -18.00
CA PRO A 78 -5.33 8.86 -17.65
C PRO A 78 -5.18 7.89 -18.82
N ARG A 79 -4.79 6.65 -18.52
CA ARG A 79 -4.76 5.53 -19.45
C ARG A 79 -5.54 4.37 -18.83
N PRO A 80 -6.88 4.37 -18.92
CA PRO A 80 -7.72 3.33 -18.33
C PRO A 80 -7.36 1.94 -18.87
N LEU A 81 -7.52 0.92 -18.04
CA LEU A 81 -7.35 -0.46 -18.47
C LEU A 81 -8.46 -0.87 -19.43
N MET A 82 -8.12 -1.66 -20.43
CA MET A 82 -9.14 -2.31 -21.28
C MET A 82 -9.91 -3.34 -20.44
N ARG A 83 -11.20 -3.49 -20.72
CA ARG A 83 -12.08 -4.41 -20.03
C ARG A 83 -12.65 -5.44 -21.02
N GLN A 84 -12.45 -6.71 -20.69
CA GLN A 84 -13.08 -7.85 -21.37
C GLN A 84 -13.54 -8.82 -20.29
N ILE A 85 -14.62 -8.43 -19.63
CA ILE A 85 -15.16 -9.19 -18.49
C ILE A 85 -15.53 -10.61 -18.94
N ARG A 86 -15.06 -11.60 -18.19
CA ARG A 86 -15.31 -13.01 -18.42
C ARG A 86 -16.44 -13.50 -17.51
N ASP A 87 -17.18 -14.46 -18.00
CA ASP A 87 -18.12 -15.19 -17.16
C ASP A 87 -17.34 -16.08 -16.17
N MET A 88 -17.48 -15.80 -14.88
CA MET A 88 -16.85 -16.52 -13.78
C MET A 88 -17.86 -17.41 -13.03
N SER A 89 -19.03 -17.65 -13.57
CA SER A 89 -20.11 -18.42 -12.91
C SER A 89 -19.72 -19.87 -12.62
N SER A 90 -18.82 -20.45 -13.42
CA SER A 90 -18.30 -21.81 -13.22
C SER A 90 -17.09 -21.88 -12.28
N VAL A 91 -16.52 -20.73 -11.89
CA VAL A 91 -15.34 -20.68 -10.99
C VAL A 91 -15.78 -21.05 -9.58
N SER A 92 -15.13 -22.06 -9.03
CA SER A 92 -15.37 -22.49 -7.65
C SER A 92 -14.09 -23.02 -7.02
N TYR A 93 -14.02 -22.96 -5.70
CA TYR A 93 -12.98 -23.58 -4.88
C TYR A 93 -13.60 -24.51 -3.84
N THR A 94 -12.82 -25.45 -3.33
CA THR A 94 -13.29 -26.40 -2.32
C THR A 94 -12.44 -26.26 -1.06
N VAL A 95 -13.11 -26.12 0.07
CA VAL A 95 -12.52 -26.14 1.40
C VAL A 95 -13.39 -26.98 2.32
N ASP A 96 -12.77 -27.81 3.16
CA ASP A 96 -13.45 -28.73 4.10
C ASP A 96 -14.56 -29.59 3.46
N GLY A 97 -14.35 -30.02 2.21
CA GLY A 97 -15.28 -30.84 1.45
C GLY A 97 -16.49 -30.10 0.86
N HIS A 98 -16.57 -28.79 1.00
CA HIS A 98 -17.61 -27.94 0.42
C HIS A 98 -17.06 -27.11 -0.72
N SER A 99 -17.78 -27.02 -1.84
CA SER A 99 -17.44 -26.15 -2.97
C SER A 99 -18.22 -24.84 -2.87
N TYR A 100 -17.51 -23.75 -3.06
CA TYR A 100 -18.03 -22.39 -3.04
C TYR A 100 -17.73 -21.69 -4.36
N ASN A 101 -18.71 -21.03 -4.95
CA ASN A 101 -18.54 -20.21 -6.15
C ASN A 101 -18.06 -18.80 -5.81
N LEU A 102 -17.82 -17.97 -6.84
CA LEU A 102 -17.34 -16.61 -6.68
C LEU A 102 -18.28 -15.73 -5.85
N GLN A 103 -19.61 -15.88 -5.99
CA GLN A 103 -20.57 -15.09 -5.22
C GLN A 103 -20.53 -15.46 -3.73
N GLU A 104 -20.39 -16.73 -3.43
CA GLU A 104 -20.22 -17.21 -2.06
C GLU A 104 -18.89 -16.76 -1.46
N TYR A 105 -17.81 -16.77 -2.26
CA TYR A 105 -16.52 -16.22 -1.87
C TYR A 105 -16.65 -14.74 -1.47
N VAL A 106 -17.28 -13.92 -2.30
CA VAL A 106 -17.53 -12.49 -2.05
C VAL A 106 -18.26 -12.27 -0.72
N ALA A 107 -19.27 -13.07 -0.44
CA ALA A 107 -20.06 -12.98 0.79
C ALA A 107 -19.25 -13.43 2.02
N ARG A 108 -18.59 -14.59 1.95
CA ARG A 108 -17.82 -15.21 3.04
C ARG A 108 -16.62 -14.35 3.42
N ASN A 109 -15.86 -13.88 2.44
CA ASN A 109 -14.65 -13.08 2.63
C ASN A 109 -14.91 -11.57 2.80
N LYS A 110 -16.16 -11.15 2.94
CA LYS A 110 -16.54 -9.74 3.18
C LYS A 110 -15.94 -8.79 2.12
N ILE A 111 -15.91 -9.22 0.86
CA ILE A 111 -15.28 -8.49 -0.24
C ILE A 111 -15.98 -7.14 -0.45
N ALA A 112 -15.18 -6.10 -0.52
CA ALA A 112 -15.58 -4.71 -0.77
C ALA A 112 -15.19 -4.23 -2.18
N GLY A 113 -14.16 -4.84 -2.77
CA GLY A 113 -13.72 -4.64 -4.14
C GLY A 113 -12.89 -5.83 -4.60
N LEU A 114 -13.05 -6.22 -5.86
CA LEU A 114 -12.28 -7.32 -6.47
C LEU A 114 -11.99 -7.00 -7.92
N MET A 115 -10.73 -7.14 -8.34
CA MET A 115 -10.34 -6.97 -9.73
C MET A 115 -9.30 -8.02 -10.12
N VAL A 116 -9.47 -8.58 -11.31
CA VAL A 116 -8.46 -9.45 -11.93
C VAL A 116 -8.08 -8.88 -13.29
N ILE A 117 -6.78 -8.72 -13.50
CA ILE A 117 -6.19 -8.31 -14.77
C ILE A 117 -5.40 -9.50 -15.30
N LYS A 118 -5.72 -9.95 -16.51
CA LYS A 118 -5.01 -11.03 -17.22
C LYS A 118 -4.50 -10.49 -18.55
N ASN A 119 -3.22 -10.61 -18.81
CA ASN A 119 -2.59 -10.12 -20.05
C ASN A 119 -2.88 -8.62 -20.33
N GLY A 120 -2.89 -7.81 -19.28
CA GLY A 120 -3.14 -6.36 -19.40
C GLY A 120 -4.61 -5.94 -19.53
N VAL A 121 -5.55 -6.89 -19.46
CA VAL A 121 -7.00 -6.65 -19.62
C VAL A 121 -7.74 -7.02 -18.35
N VAL A 122 -8.67 -6.17 -17.91
CA VAL A 122 -9.56 -6.48 -16.78
C VAL A 122 -10.55 -7.56 -17.22
N VAL A 123 -10.50 -8.70 -16.56
CA VAL A 123 -11.37 -9.87 -16.83
C VAL A 123 -12.42 -10.10 -15.75
N LEU A 124 -12.21 -9.55 -14.55
CA LEU A 124 -13.16 -9.53 -13.44
C LEU A 124 -13.07 -8.19 -12.74
N GLU A 125 -14.21 -7.57 -12.46
CA GLU A 125 -14.33 -6.32 -11.72
C GLU A 125 -15.60 -6.34 -10.89
N PHE A 126 -15.49 -6.07 -9.59
CA PHE A 126 -16.60 -6.07 -8.66
C PHE A 126 -16.41 -4.96 -7.61
N TYR A 127 -17.48 -4.23 -7.36
CA TYR A 127 -17.59 -3.24 -6.29
C TYR A 127 -18.75 -3.63 -5.38
N GLY A 128 -18.46 -3.84 -4.12
CA GLY A 128 -19.44 -4.24 -3.12
C GLY A 128 -19.56 -3.24 -1.99
N ARG A 129 -20.58 -3.41 -1.17
CA ARG A 129 -20.75 -2.72 0.11
C ARG A 129 -20.76 -1.19 -0.01
N GLY A 130 -21.32 -0.66 -1.11
CA GLY A 130 -21.42 0.78 -1.36
C GLY A 130 -20.16 1.42 -1.96
N ASN A 131 -19.15 0.65 -2.30
CA ASN A 131 -18.01 1.14 -3.04
C ASN A 131 -18.32 1.29 -4.54
N THR A 132 -17.60 2.18 -5.20
CA THR A 132 -17.75 2.53 -6.61
C THR A 132 -16.36 2.60 -7.28
N PRO A 133 -16.27 2.73 -8.61
CA PRO A 133 -15.00 2.95 -9.29
C PRO A 133 -14.20 4.17 -8.80
N GLN A 134 -14.88 5.15 -8.20
CA GLN A 134 -14.26 6.37 -7.64
C GLN A 134 -13.77 6.21 -6.21
N THR A 135 -14.21 5.17 -5.50
CA THR A 135 -13.83 4.96 -4.10
C THR A 135 -12.33 4.84 -3.95
N LEU A 136 -11.75 5.67 -3.08
CA LEU A 136 -10.40 5.47 -2.57
C LEU A 136 -10.47 4.47 -1.41
N TRP A 137 -9.59 3.49 -1.41
CA TRP A 137 -9.53 2.47 -0.38
C TRP A 137 -8.13 2.38 0.21
N THR A 138 -8.05 2.25 1.52
CA THR A 138 -6.77 2.20 2.23
C THR A 138 -6.02 0.90 1.97
N SER A 139 -4.73 1.01 1.76
CA SER A 139 -3.85 -0.13 1.48
C SER A 139 -3.58 -1.01 2.69
N ARG A 140 -3.67 -0.46 3.89
CA ARG A 140 -3.01 -1.04 5.04
C ARG A 140 -1.57 -1.45 4.65
N SER A 141 -1.10 -2.60 5.08
CA SER A 141 0.30 -3.00 4.83
C SER A 141 0.68 -3.27 3.37
N VAL A 142 -0.28 -3.31 2.42
CA VAL A 142 0.07 -3.30 0.99
C VAL A 142 0.85 -2.04 0.60
N GLY A 143 0.69 -0.95 1.34
CA GLY A 143 1.50 0.27 1.19
C GLY A 143 3.01 0.03 1.32
N LYS A 144 3.45 -0.96 2.11
CA LYS A 144 4.86 -1.35 2.23
C LYS A 144 5.43 -1.82 0.90
N SER A 145 4.65 -2.56 0.11
CA SER A 145 5.05 -2.99 -1.24
C SER A 145 5.17 -1.82 -2.21
N VAL A 146 4.37 -0.75 -2.02
CA VAL A 146 4.52 0.50 -2.77
C VAL A 146 5.83 1.19 -2.39
N VAL A 147 6.13 1.31 -1.10
CA VAL A 147 7.41 1.88 -0.61
C VAL A 147 8.61 1.09 -1.13
N SER A 148 8.56 -0.25 -1.08
CA SER A 148 9.59 -1.11 -1.68
C SER A 148 9.83 -0.77 -3.14
N THR A 149 8.77 -0.66 -3.92
CA THR A 149 8.87 -0.30 -5.35
C THR A 149 9.53 1.07 -5.53
N LEU A 150 9.22 2.05 -4.70
CA LEU A 150 9.87 3.37 -4.71
C LEU A 150 11.35 3.30 -4.29
N VAL A 151 11.74 2.40 -3.39
CA VAL A 151 13.16 2.12 -3.08
C VAL A 151 13.86 1.59 -4.33
N GLY A 152 13.23 0.72 -5.11
CA GLY A 152 13.74 0.25 -6.40
C GLY A 152 13.98 1.40 -7.38
N VAL A 153 13.04 2.32 -7.50
CA VAL A 153 13.21 3.54 -8.33
C VAL A 153 14.39 4.38 -7.82
N ALA A 154 14.48 4.61 -6.52
CA ALA A 154 15.57 5.39 -5.92
C ALA A 154 16.95 4.74 -6.10
N LEU A 155 17.01 3.41 -6.09
CA LEU A 155 18.21 2.64 -6.40
C LEU A 155 18.62 2.83 -7.88
N LYS A 156 17.67 2.70 -8.82
CA LYS A 156 17.92 2.91 -10.26
C LYS A 156 18.37 4.36 -10.56
N GLU A 157 17.82 5.34 -9.86
CA GLU A 157 18.22 6.75 -9.96
C GLU A 157 19.54 7.05 -9.22
N GLY A 158 20.09 6.12 -8.44
CA GLY A 158 21.30 6.32 -7.64
C GLY A 158 21.10 7.29 -6.45
N LYS A 159 19.86 7.54 -6.02
CA LYS A 159 19.55 8.24 -4.76
C LYS A 159 19.88 7.36 -3.55
N ILE A 160 19.58 6.08 -3.65
CA ILE A 160 20.13 5.01 -2.83
C ILE A 160 21.24 4.36 -3.67
N LYS A 161 22.46 4.26 -3.13
CA LYS A 161 23.61 3.76 -3.89
C LYS A 161 23.70 2.24 -3.92
N SER A 162 23.30 1.61 -2.81
CA SER A 162 23.28 0.15 -2.65
C SER A 162 22.24 -0.24 -1.61
N LEU A 163 21.58 -1.38 -1.81
CA LEU A 163 20.73 -1.97 -0.77
C LEU A 163 21.53 -2.41 0.46
N ASP A 164 22.83 -2.64 0.33
CA ASP A 164 23.72 -3.03 1.42
C ASP A 164 24.30 -1.81 2.17
N ASP A 165 23.94 -0.60 1.74
CA ASP A 165 24.25 0.62 2.50
C ASP A 165 23.46 0.61 3.82
N LYS A 166 24.15 1.05 4.89
CA LYS A 166 23.51 1.22 6.19
C LYS A 166 22.53 2.38 6.19
N VAL A 167 21.41 2.20 6.88
CA VAL A 167 20.34 3.21 7.03
C VAL A 167 20.91 4.57 7.46
N VAL A 168 21.88 4.58 8.39
CA VAL A 168 22.50 5.81 8.91
C VAL A 168 23.17 6.67 7.84
N ARG A 169 23.47 6.12 6.66
CA ARG A 169 24.02 6.88 5.53
C ARG A 169 23.01 7.88 4.96
N TYR A 170 21.73 7.54 4.98
CA TYR A 170 20.63 8.33 4.42
C TYR A 170 19.79 9.00 5.50
N ASN A 171 19.72 8.36 6.67
CA ASN A 171 18.92 8.82 7.81
C ASN A 171 19.82 8.99 9.05
N PRO A 172 20.33 10.20 9.30
CA PRO A 172 21.23 10.46 10.43
C PRO A 172 20.55 10.32 11.80
N ASP A 173 19.21 10.35 11.87
CA ASP A 173 18.47 10.28 13.14
C ASP A 173 18.66 8.93 13.85
N VAL A 174 18.99 7.87 13.10
CA VAL A 174 19.28 6.55 13.67
C VAL A 174 20.67 6.45 14.30
N LYS A 175 21.51 7.51 14.22
CA LYS A 175 22.87 7.48 14.77
C LYS A 175 22.85 7.19 16.29
N GLY A 176 23.62 6.19 16.69
CA GLY A 176 23.70 5.78 18.11
C GLY A 176 22.51 4.94 18.58
N THR A 177 21.66 4.48 17.69
CA THR A 177 20.57 3.52 17.96
C THR A 177 20.90 2.14 17.40
N VAL A 178 20.08 1.15 17.72
CA VAL A 178 20.19 -0.22 17.16
C VAL A 178 20.02 -0.27 15.64
N TRP A 179 19.36 0.73 15.04
CA TRP A 179 19.10 0.83 13.62
C TRP A 179 20.31 1.29 12.80
N ALA A 180 21.31 1.94 13.42
CA ALA A 180 22.44 2.55 12.71
C ALA A 180 23.25 1.58 11.82
N ASN A 181 23.27 0.31 12.19
CA ASN A 181 24.00 -0.74 11.46
C ASN A 181 23.12 -1.65 10.61
N VAL A 182 21.80 -1.38 10.55
CA VAL A 182 20.86 -2.09 9.68
C VAL A 182 21.01 -1.53 8.27
N THR A 183 20.95 -2.39 7.26
CA THR A 183 21.00 -2.00 5.84
C THR A 183 19.60 -1.75 5.27
N ILE A 184 19.52 -1.09 4.11
CA ILE A 184 18.26 -0.93 3.37
C ILE A 184 17.66 -2.30 3.02
N ARG A 185 18.50 -3.27 2.61
CA ARG A 185 18.08 -4.65 2.32
C ARG A 185 17.42 -5.31 3.53
N GLU A 186 18.02 -5.18 4.71
CA GLU A 186 17.51 -5.78 5.93
C GLU A 186 16.19 -5.15 6.41
N LEU A 187 15.95 -3.87 6.10
CA LEU A 187 14.62 -3.26 6.29
C LEU A 187 13.61 -3.84 5.31
N LEU A 188 13.93 -3.87 4.00
CA LEU A 188 13.06 -4.45 2.96
C LEU A 188 12.68 -5.91 3.25
N GLN A 189 13.55 -6.67 3.87
CA GLN A 189 13.37 -8.10 4.16
C GLN A 189 12.83 -8.38 5.56
N HIS A 190 12.56 -7.37 6.38
CA HIS A 190 12.21 -7.55 7.80
C HIS A 190 13.21 -8.41 8.60
N THR A 191 14.49 -8.27 8.29
CA THR A 191 15.60 -9.00 8.95
C THR A 191 16.51 -8.09 9.77
N SER A 192 15.99 -6.96 10.23
CA SER A 192 16.77 -5.98 11.02
C SER A 192 17.33 -6.53 12.34
N GLY A 193 16.72 -7.58 12.89
CA GLY A 193 17.01 -8.11 14.22
C GLY A 193 16.61 -7.18 15.37
N VAL A 194 15.95 -6.07 15.11
CA VAL A 194 15.44 -5.14 16.13
C VAL A 194 14.09 -5.64 16.65
N LYS A 195 13.95 -5.68 17.99
CA LYS A 195 12.70 -6.13 18.59
C LYS A 195 11.58 -5.16 18.31
N TRP A 196 10.50 -5.69 17.76
CA TRP A 196 9.24 -5.02 17.49
C TRP A 196 8.09 -5.98 17.79
N ASP A 197 7.08 -5.51 18.50
CA ASP A 197 5.88 -6.28 18.81
C ASP A 197 4.77 -5.88 17.84
N GLU A 198 4.44 -6.76 16.89
CA GLU A 198 3.42 -6.55 15.87
C GLU A 198 2.05 -7.16 16.27
N ASN A 199 1.84 -7.56 17.53
CA ASN A 199 0.59 -8.16 17.96
C ASN A 199 -0.58 -7.17 17.82
N TYR A 200 -1.52 -7.46 16.91
CA TYR A 200 -2.68 -6.62 16.62
C TYR A 200 -3.79 -6.71 17.69
N GLU A 201 -3.76 -7.72 18.53
CA GLU A 201 -4.75 -7.95 19.59
C GLU A 201 -4.30 -7.43 20.97
N ASP A 202 -3.04 -7.01 21.12
CA ASP A 202 -2.49 -6.44 22.35
C ASP A 202 -2.41 -4.90 22.27
N ASP A 203 -3.21 -4.22 23.07
CA ASP A 203 -3.21 -2.76 23.19
C ASP A 203 -1.85 -2.17 23.63
N ASN A 204 -0.95 -2.99 24.18
CA ASN A 204 0.39 -2.59 24.62
C ASN A 204 1.48 -2.93 23.60
N SER A 205 1.14 -3.58 22.49
CA SER A 205 2.10 -3.89 21.44
C SER A 205 2.72 -2.62 20.84
N ASP A 206 3.85 -2.76 20.17
CA ASP A 206 4.46 -1.63 19.47
C ASP A 206 3.57 -1.15 18.32
N PHE A 207 2.85 -2.07 17.65
CA PHE A 207 1.91 -1.73 16.59
C PHE A 207 0.70 -0.92 17.12
N ALA A 208 0.11 -1.34 18.25
CA ALA A 208 -0.98 -0.59 18.86
C ALA A 208 -0.53 0.83 19.28
N LYS A 209 0.69 0.97 19.81
CA LYS A 209 1.28 2.29 20.11
C LYS A 209 1.53 3.12 18.86
N LEU A 210 1.94 2.50 17.74
CA LEU A 210 2.09 3.18 16.46
C LEU A 210 0.76 3.81 16.03
N THR A 211 -0.32 3.03 16.00
CA THR A 211 -1.65 3.54 15.62
C THR A 211 -2.18 4.62 16.55
N GLN A 212 -1.87 4.52 17.86
CA GLN A 212 -2.19 5.55 18.83
C GLN A 212 -1.42 6.86 18.57
N CYS A 213 -0.12 6.77 18.26
CA CYS A 213 0.69 7.92 17.87
C CYS A 213 0.13 8.62 16.62
N GLU A 214 -0.30 7.86 15.63
CA GLU A 214 -0.82 8.38 14.35
C GLU A 214 -2.11 9.21 14.51
N ALA A 215 -2.85 8.99 15.57
CA ALA A 215 -4.07 9.74 15.90
C ALA A 215 -3.82 11.04 16.71
N LEU A 216 -2.56 11.44 16.87
CA LEU A 216 -2.18 12.64 17.64
C LEU A 216 -1.79 13.80 16.71
N ASP A 217 -1.93 15.04 17.20
CA ASP A 217 -1.49 16.24 16.46
C ASP A 217 0.03 16.28 16.24
N ASN A 218 0.79 15.62 17.11
CA ASN A 218 2.25 15.48 17.01
C ASN A 218 2.67 14.10 16.50
N ALA A 219 1.88 13.49 15.61
CA ALA A 219 2.03 12.11 15.14
C ALA A 219 3.47 11.77 14.73
N TYR A 220 4.11 12.61 13.91
CA TYR A 220 5.48 12.34 13.43
C TYR A 220 6.46 12.17 14.60
N SER A 221 6.51 13.10 15.53
CA SER A 221 7.46 12.99 16.65
C SER A 221 7.13 11.81 17.58
N CYS A 222 5.85 11.50 17.79
CA CYS A 222 5.44 10.35 18.58
C CYS A 222 5.90 9.03 17.93
N VAL A 223 5.66 8.85 16.64
CA VAL A 223 6.09 7.65 15.89
C VAL A 223 7.61 7.59 15.79
N HIS A 224 8.27 8.70 15.50
CA HIS A 224 9.72 8.79 15.46
C HIS A 224 10.34 8.33 16.79
N ASP A 225 9.87 8.86 17.92
CA ASP A 225 10.37 8.50 19.26
C ASP A 225 10.04 7.04 19.62
N LEU A 226 8.92 6.52 19.15
CA LEU A 226 8.56 5.11 19.30
C LEU A 226 9.53 4.21 18.54
N VAL A 227 9.83 4.51 17.27
CA VAL A 227 10.63 3.66 16.39
C VAL A 227 12.12 3.86 16.60
N ILE A 228 12.61 5.13 16.61
CA ILE A 228 14.04 5.48 16.73
C ILE A 228 14.45 5.66 18.20
N ASN A 229 13.92 4.82 19.09
CA ASN A 229 14.23 4.88 20.50
C ASN A 229 15.59 4.25 20.80
N LYS A 230 16.48 5.00 21.50
CA LYS A 230 17.80 4.48 21.92
C LYS A 230 17.74 3.29 22.89
N LYS A 231 16.60 3.08 23.55
CA LYS A 231 16.36 1.96 24.45
C LYS A 231 15.90 0.68 23.74
N ARG A 232 15.61 0.75 22.43
CA ARG A 232 15.26 -0.45 21.67
C ARG A 232 16.42 -1.44 21.68
N VAL A 233 16.06 -2.71 21.70
CA VAL A 233 17.02 -3.81 21.78
C VAL A 233 16.95 -4.67 20.51
N LYS A 234 18.01 -5.40 20.25
CA LYS A 234 18.05 -6.47 19.24
C LYS A 234 17.76 -7.81 19.90
N TYR A 235 17.08 -8.68 19.17
CA TYR A 235 16.95 -10.10 19.51
C TYR A 235 17.88 -10.97 18.66
N ALA A 236 18.36 -10.44 17.51
CA ALA A 236 19.30 -11.10 16.61
C ALA A 236 20.24 -10.10 15.95
N ALA A 237 21.31 -10.58 15.33
CA ALA A 237 22.10 -9.77 14.42
C ALA A 237 21.30 -9.48 13.13
N PRO A 238 21.48 -8.30 12.50
CA PRO A 238 20.83 -7.99 11.23
C PRO A 238 21.12 -9.07 10.17
N GLY A 239 20.16 -9.34 9.32
CA GLY A 239 20.24 -10.34 8.24
C GLY A 239 20.17 -11.81 8.68
N LYS A 240 19.79 -12.11 9.93
CA LYS A 240 19.80 -13.49 10.45
C LYS A 240 18.43 -14.10 10.68
N VAL A 241 17.45 -13.31 11.08
CA VAL A 241 16.11 -13.81 11.43
C VAL A 241 15.06 -12.83 10.93
N TRP A 242 14.07 -13.37 10.24
CA TRP A 242 12.90 -12.63 9.83
C TRP A 242 11.98 -12.35 11.03
N SER A 243 11.47 -11.13 11.10
CA SER A 243 10.38 -10.74 12.00
C SER A 243 9.68 -9.51 11.44
N TYR A 244 8.41 -9.68 11.09
CA TYR A 244 7.61 -8.60 10.53
C TYR A 244 7.59 -7.37 11.45
N SER A 245 7.75 -6.18 10.87
CA SER A 245 7.90 -4.96 11.66
C SER A 245 7.37 -3.73 10.92
N SER A 246 6.19 -3.26 11.30
CA SER A 246 5.68 -1.98 10.80
C SER A 246 6.56 -0.79 11.20
N GLY A 247 7.24 -0.87 12.34
CA GLY A 247 8.23 0.15 12.72
C GLY A 247 9.45 0.16 11.80
N GLY A 248 9.92 -1.03 11.35
CA GLY A 248 10.99 -1.15 10.36
C GLY A 248 10.57 -0.59 8.99
N ALA A 249 9.34 -0.88 8.56
CA ALA A 249 8.79 -0.36 7.31
C ALA A 249 8.58 1.17 7.36
N TRP A 250 8.10 1.69 8.50
CA TRP A 250 8.03 3.13 8.73
C TRP A 250 9.42 3.78 8.57
N LEU A 251 10.44 3.21 9.22
CA LEU A 251 11.82 3.70 9.13
C LEU A 251 12.36 3.63 7.69
N LEU A 252 11.98 2.61 6.92
CA LEU A 252 12.36 2.51 5.51
C LEU A 252 11.77 3.68 4.70
N GLY A 253 10.49 4.01 4.90
CA GLY A 253 9.83 5.16 4.27
C GLY A 253 10.48 6.48 4.63
N ASP A 254 10.68 6.75 5.93
CA ASP A 254 11.35 7.96 6.44
C ASP A 254 12.81 8.08 5.89
N THR A 255 13.50 6.95 5.76
CA THR A 255 14.85 6.90 5.16
C THR A 255 14.81 7.20 3.67
N LEU A 256 13.83 6.69 2.95
CA LEU A 256 13.63 6.96 1.52
C LEU A 256 13.35 8.44 1.28
N GLU A 257 12.42 9.05 2.04
CA GLU A 257 12.12 10.49 1.95
C GLU A 257 13.36 11.34 2.11
N LYS A 258 14.20 11.04 3.09
CA LYS A 258 15.48 11.73 3.31
C LYS A 258 16.47 11.51 2.15
N ALA A 259 16.52 10.31 1.57
CA ALA A 259 17.40 10.01 0.45
C ALA A 259 16.96 10.73 -0.84
N VAL A 260 15.66 10.80 -1.12
CA VAL A 260 15.12 11.46 -2.31
C VAL A 260 14.78 12.93 -2.09
N LYS A 261 14.73 13.40 -0.83
CA LYS A 261 14.44 14.76 -0.38
C LYS A 261 13.03 15.25 -0.76
N MET A 262 12.07 14.37 -0.70
CA MET A 262 10.65 14.66 -0.91
C MET A 262 9.77 13.62 -0.23
N PRO A 263 8.48 13.94 0.07
CA PRO A 263 7.52 12.99 0.61
C PRO A 263 7.28 11.80 -0.33
N LEU A 264 6.87 10.65 0.23
CA LEU A 264 6.58 9.44 -0.56
C LEU A 264 5.50 9.68 -1.60
N ALA A 265 4.43 10.41 -1.24
CA ALA A 265 3.34 10.76 -2.16
C ALA A 265 3.83 11.55 -3.37
N GLN A 266 4.69 12.56 -3.15
CA GLN A 266 5.27 13.33 -4.24
C GLN A 266 6.19 12.46 -5.10
N TYR A 267 7.01 11.63 -4.48
CA TYR A 267 7.93 10.76 -5.23
C TYR A 267 7.17 9.73 -6.07
N LEU A 268 6.12 9.11 -5.49
CA LEU A 268 5.19 8.24 -6.24
C LEU A 268 4.56 8.97 -7.42
N GLN A 269 4.04 10.18 -7.17
CA GLN A 269 3.42 11.01 -8.21
C GLN A 269 4.32 11.25 -9.40
N GLU A 270 5.57 11.68 -9.14
CA GLU A 270 6.51 12.08 -10.17
C GLU A 270 7.09 10.89 -10.94
N LYS A 271 7.32 9.77 -10.26
CA LYS A 271 8.03 8.63 -10.84
C LYS A 271 7.13 7.57 -11.44
N ILE A 272 5.97 7.35 -10.86
CA ILE A 272 5.08 6.25 -11.27
C ILE A 272 3.71 6.78 -11.67
N TRP A 273 3.03 7.54 -10.80
CA TRP A 273 1.61 7.83 -10.94
C TRP A 273 1.29 8.57 -12.24
N LYS A 274 1.93 9.70 -12.45
CA LYS A 274 1.78 10.50 -13.68
C LYS A 274 2.35 9.79 -14.91
N PRO A 275 3.62 9.31 -14.92
CA PRO A 275 4.19 8.69 -16.11
C PRO A 275 3.50 7.40 -16.55
N TYR A 276 3.02 6.59 -15.60
CA TYR A 276 2.32 5.35 -15.94
C TYR A 276 0.87 5.59 -16.41
N GLY A 277 0.34 6.79 -16.21
CA GLY A 277 -1.01 7.17 -16.61
C GLY A 277 -2.08 6.58 -15.73
N MET A 278 -1.90 6.68 -14.40
CA MET A 278 -2.93 6.31 -13.43
C MET A 278 -4.21 7.11 -13.69
N VAL A 279 -5.37 6.55 -13.32
CA VAL A 279 -6.66 7.10 -13.77
C VAL A 279 -7.26 8.11 -12.81
N SER A 280 -6.84 8.08 -11.54
CA SER A 280 -7.37 8.94 -10.48
C SER A 280 -6.27 9.50 -9.60
N ASP A 281 -6.59 10.57 -8.89
CA ASP A 281 -5.78 11.03 -7.77
C ASP A 281 -5.87 10.03 -6.62
N GLY A 282 -4.82 9.94 -5.83
CA GLY A 282 -4.82 9.20 -4.58
C GLY A 282 -4.35 10.06 -3.42
N VAL A 283 -4.41 9.51 -2.22
CA VAL A 283 -3.99 10.20 -1.00
C VAL A 283 -3.11 9.28 -0.17
N TRP A 284 -1.97 9.78 0.25
CA TRP A 284 -1.10 9.07 1.18
C TRP A 284 -1.26 9.67 2.58
N HIS A 285 -1.42 8.83 3.60
CA HIS A 285 -1.46 9.27 4.99
C HIS A 285 -0.13 9.94 5.36
N SER A 286 -0.20 11.20 5.76
CA SER A 286 0.94 12.03 6.14
C SER A 286 0.83 12.42 7.61
N TYR A 287 1.96 12.39 8.32
CA TYR A 287 2.02 12.90 9.70
C TYR A 287 2.12 14.43 9.74
N GLN A 288 2.73 14.98 8.71
CA GLN A 288 2.81 16.42 8.51
C GLN A 288 2.77 16.67 7.00
N LYS A 289 1.66 17.27 6.55
CA LYS A 289 1.38 17.54 5.15
C LYS A 289 2.59 18.12 4.41
N GLY A 290 2.93 17.52 3.28
CA GLY A 290 4.05 17.91 2.44
C GLY A 290 5.44 17.55 2.97
N LYS A 291 5.53 16.69 4.02
CA LYS A 291 6.82 16.38 4.64
C LYS A 291 7.05 14.93 5.00
N HIS A 292 6.12 14.29 5.65
CA HIS A 292 6.35 12.99 6.29
C HIS A 292 5.15 12.08 6.06
N ASP A 293 5.27 11.21 5.07
CA ASP A 293 4.28 10.17 4.80
C ASP A 293 4.63 8.88 5.54
N THR A 294 3.62 8.09 5.92
CA THR A 294 3.90 6.82 6.58
C THR A 294 4.46 5.78 5.60
N GLY A 295 5.58 5.15 5.96
CA GLY A 295 6.16 4.05 5.18
C GLY A 295 5.50 2.70 5.42
N ALA A 296 4.66 2.58 6.46
CA ALA A 296 4.10 1.29 6.87
C ALA A 296 2.74 0.95 6.24
N HIS A 297 1.99 1.97 5.78
CA HIS A 297 0.64 1.86 5.22
C HIS A 297 0.20 3.19 4.58
N GLY A 298 -1.12 3.46 4.50
CA GLY A 298 -1.65 4.80 4.22
C GLY A 298 -1.76 5.21 2.77
N PHE A 299 -1.43 4.33 1.84
CA PHE A 299 -1.69 4.52 0.42
C PHE A 299 -3.18 4.29 0.14
N ASN A 300 -3.89 5.33 -0.33
CA ASN A 300 -5.31 5.28 -0.66
C ASN A 300 -5.47 5.56 -2.15
N ALA A 301 -6.05 4.61 -2.90
CA ALA A 301 -6.26 4.73 -4.34
C ALA A 301 -7.50 3.94 -4.79
N THR A 302 -7.92 4.14 -6.05
CA THR A 302 -9.02 3.39 -6.64
C THR A 302 -8.64 1.93 -6.92
N LEU A 303 -9.64 1.07 -7.07
CA LEU A 303 -9.43 -0.36 -7.38
C LEU A 303 -8.65 -0.53 -8.70
N GLU A 304 -8.99 0.28 -9.72
CA GLU A 304 -8.28 0.27 -11.00
C GLU A 304 -6.82 0.70 -10.82
N ASP A 305 -6.55 1.73 -10.05
CA ASP A 305 -5.17 2.20 -9.85
C ASP A 305 -4.33 1.25 -9.00
N TRP A 306 -4.94 0.50 -8.06
CA TRP A 306 -4.26 -0.62 -7.42
C TRP A 306 -3.87 -1.69 -8.44
N GLY A 307 -4.80 -2.05 -9.33
CA GLY A 307 -4.55 -2.99 -10.41
C GLY A 307 -3.45 -2.52 -11.36
N LYS A 308 -3.48 -1.25 -11.74
CA LYS A 308 -2.44 -0.61 -12.57
C LYS A 308 -1.08 -0.58 -11.89
N PHE A 309 -1.04 -0.31 -10.58
CA PHE A 309 0.20 -0.40 -9.82
C PHE A 309 0.74 -1.84 -9.80
N GLY A 310 -0.13 -2.84 -9.59
CA GLY A 310 0.25 -4.25 -9.73
C GLY A 310 0.79 -4.59 -11.12
N GLN A 311 0.16 -4.07 -12.18
CA GLN A 311 0.63 -4.24 -13.55
C GLN A 311 1.98 -3.55 -13.81
N PHE A 312 2.21 -2.38 -13.23
CA PHE A 312 3.52 -1.71 -13.28
C PHE A 312 4.62 -2.59 -12.66
N VAL A 313 4.34 -3.21 -11.50
CA VAL A 313 5.25 -4.17 -10.86
C VAL A 313 5.42 -5.42 -11.74
N LEU A 314 4.32 -5.98 -12.25
CA LEU A 314 4.32 -7.16 -13.13
C LEU A 314 5.30 -7.01 -14.30
N TYR A 315 5.36 -5.82 -14.90
CA TYR A 315 6.23 -5.49 -16.02
C TYR A 315 7.56 -4.84 -15.59
N ASN A 316 8.01 -5.12 -14.37
CA ASN A 316 9.28 -4.65 -13.82
C ASN A 316 9.52 -3.14 -13.98
N GLY A 317 8.48 -2.34 -13.79
CA GLY A 317 8.58 -0.89 -13.84
C GLY A 317 8.71 -0.30 -15.24
N PHE A 318 8.22 -1.01 -16.26
CA PHE A 318 8.21 -0.51 -17.64
C PHE A 318 7.13 0.56 -17.82
N LEU A 319 7.54 1.74 -18.22
CA LEU A 319 6.65 2.88 -18.49
C LEU A 319 6.18 2.90 -19.95
N PRO A 320 4.99 3.46 -20.23
CA PRO A 320 4.44 3.52 -21.59
C PRO A 320 5.31 4.22 -22.64
N GLU A 321 6.21 5.10 -22.22
CA GLU A 321 7.19 5.74 -23.11
C GLU A 321 8.39 4.85 -23.49
N GLY A 322 8.40 3.58 -23.09
CA GLY A 322 9.45 2.62 -23.45
C GLY A 322 10.66 2.61 -22.51
N LYS A 323 10.49 3.09 -21.28
CA LYS A 323 11.56 3.20 -20.29
C LYS A 323 11.28 2.33 -19.07
N THR A 324 12.27 1.59 -18.60
CA THR A 324 12.22 0.86 -17.33
C THR A 324 12.87 1.70 -16.22
N ILE A 325 12.14 1.94 -15.13
CA ILE A 325 12.58 2.76 -14.00
C ILE A 325 12.91 1.97 -12.74
N LEU A 326 12.72 0.66 -12.76
CA LEU A 326 13.21 -0.27 -11.73
C LEU A 326 14.54 -0.91 -12.18
N PRO A 327 15.38 -1.41 -11.26
CA PRO A 327 16.50 -2.27 -11.60
C PRO A 327 16.07 -3.50 -12.41
N ASP A 328 16.92 -4.01 -13.28
CA ASP A 328 16.56 -5.03 -14.27
C ASP A 328 16.01 -6.34 -13.66
N HIS A 329 16.40 -6.67 -12.43
CA HIS A 329 15.94 -7.86 -11.72
C HIS A 329 15.12 -7.54 -10.47
N TRP A 330 14.58 -6.31 -10.33
CA TRP A 330 13.92 -5.87 -9.09
C TRP A 330 12.79 -6.77 -8.63
N VAL A 331 11.91 -7.19 -9.54
CA VAL A 331 10.78 -8.07 -9.20
C VAL A 331 11.27 -9.46 -8.81
N VAL A 332 12.28 -10.00 -9.51
CA VAL A 332 12.90 -11.28 -9.16
C VAL A 332 13.56 -11.21 -7.79
N ASP A 333 14.32 -10.14 -7.52
CA ASP A 333 14.97 -9.92 -6.22
C ASP A 333 13.92 -9.74 -5.11
N SER A 334 12.80 -9.06 -5.42
CA SER A 334 11.70 -8.85 -4.48
C SER A 334 11.00 -10.13 -4.04
N ARG A 335 11.06 -11.20 -4.83
CA ARG A 335 10.50 -12.52 -4.48
C ARG A 335 11.56 -13.57 -4.12
N THR A 336 12.85 -13.21 -4.18
CA THR A 336 13.92 -14.12 -3.80
C THR A 336 14.04 -14.18 -2.29
N TRP A 337 13.98 -15.39 -1.75
CA TRP A 337 14.11 -15.65 -0.33
C TRP A 337 15.39 -16.44 -0.01
N ASN A 338 15.77 -16.42 1.26
CA ASN A 338 16.85 -17.22 1.80
C ASN A 338 16.49 -17.69 3.23
N LYS A 339 17.38 -18.41 3.89
CA LYS A 339 17.13 -18.91 5.25
C LYS A 339 16.76 -17.80 6.25
N ALA A 340 17.30 -16.58 6.09
CA ALA A 340 17.00 -15.46 6.98
C ALA A 340 15.62 -14.86 6.72
N THR A 341 15.07 -15.00 5.49
CA THR A 341 13.75 -14.50 5.09
C THR A 341 12.66 -15.56 5.11
N ASN A 342 12.93 -16.70 5.75
CA ASN A 342 11.91 -17.71 6.01
C ASN A 342 10.86 -17.14 6.96
N SER A 343 9.66 -16.88 6.44
CA SER A 343 8.54 -16.24 7.14
C SER A 343 7.40 -17.22 7.46
N VAL A 344 7.68 -18.52 7.51
CA VAL A 344 6.68 -19.54 7.86
C VAL A 344 6.12 -19.25 9.24
N THR A 345 4.81 -19.03 9.28
CA THR A 345 4.02 -18.82 10.49
C THR A 345 2.74 -19.64 10.41
N GLU A 346 1.97 -19.69 11.49
CA GLU A 346 0.64 -20.32 11.48
C GLU A 346 -0.29 -19.72 10.41
N ASN A 347 -0.20 -18.41 10.20
CA ASN A 347 -1.05 -17.69 9.24
C ASN A 347 -0.49 -17.73 7.81
N HIS A 348 0.80 -18.03 7.65
CA HIS A 348 1.50 -18.11 6.37
C HIS A 348 2.38 -19.36 6.34
N PRO A 349 1.78 -20.56 6.27
CA PRO A 349 2.53 -21.83 6.37
C PRO A 349 3.43 -22.10 5.17
N GLU A 350 3.11 -21.52 4.00
CA GLU A 350 3.94 -21.57 2.79
C GLU A 350 4.94 -20.41 2.72
N GLY A 351 4.99 -19.59 3.77
CA GLY A 351 5.59 -18.28 3.76
C GLY A 351 7.06 -18.24 3.43
N SER A 352 7.38 -17.31 2.56
CA SER A 352 8.68 -16.68 2.44
C SER A 352 8.49 -15.19 2.20
N TYR A 353 9.53 -14.40 2.41
CA TYR A 353 9.46 -12.95 2.32
C TYR A 353 10.61 -12.38 1.47
N GLY A 354 10.31 -11.41 0.68
CA GLY A 354 11.30 -10.69 -0.11
C GLY A 354 11.35 -9.21 0.26
N PHE A 355 11.36 -8.31 -0.73
CA PHE A 355 11.41 -6.87 -0.50
C PHE A 355 10.00 -6.30 -0.27
N GLU A 356 9.51 -6.40 0.97
CA GLU A 356 8.15 -5.99 1.39
C GLU A 356 7.03 -6.69 0.60
N TRP A 357 7.29 -7.95 0.19
CA TRP A 357 6.34 -8.84 -0.44
C TRP A 357 6.41 -10.22 0.20
N TRP A 358 5.26 -10.78 0.51
CA TRP A 358 5.10 -12.20 0.77
C TRP A 358 5.16 -12.94 -0.58
N ASN A 359 5.63 -14.16 -0.58
CA ASN A 359 5.69 -14.94 -1.81
C ASN A 359 5.55 -16.44 -1.55
N ASN A 360 5.26 -17.20 -2.62
CA ASN A 360 5.04 -18.64 -2.58
C ASN A 360 6.32 -19.46 -2.73
N ALA A 361 7.50 -18.84 -2.75
CA ALA A 361 8.76 -19.56 -2.74
C ALA A 361 8.88 -20.29 -1.40
N VAL A 362 8.60 -21.57 -1.39
CA VAL A 362 8.49 -22.38 -0.18
C VAL A 362 9.85 -22.69 0.38
N PRO A 363 10.20 -22.27 1.61
CA PRO A 363 11.36 -22.76 2.28
C PRO A 363 11.23 -24.27 2.51
N GLN A 364 12.34 -25.01 2.40
CA GLN A 364 12.35 -26.46 2.57
C GLN A 364 11.70 -26.96 3.88
N ALA A 365 11.72 -26.14 4.93
CA ALA A 365 11.03 -26.42 6.18
C ALA A 365 9.50 -26.44 6.09
N ALA A 366 8.93 -25.81 5.07
CA ALA A 366 7.48 -25.73 4.82
C ALA A 366 6.98 -26.73 3.76
N GLU A 367 7.86 -27.51 3.14
CA GLU A 367 7.49 -28.49 2.09
C GLU A 367 6.40 -29.48 2.54
N ASN A 368 6.33 -29.74 3.85
CA ASN A 368 5.30 -30.62 4.40
C ASN A 368 3.92 -29.94 4.58
N VAL A 369 3.84 -28.63 4.45
CA VAL A 369 2.61 -27.84 4.68
C VAL A 369 2.04 -27.37 3.36
N SER A 370 2.87 -26.86 2.47
CA SER A 370 2.49 -26.15 1.25
C SER A 370 1.96 -27.00 0.07
N PRO A 371 2.46 -28.19 -0.23
CA PRO A 371 2.05 -28.93 -1.44
C PRO A 371 0.56 -29.27 -1.49
N LYS A 372 -0.13 -29.20 -0.35
CA LYS A 372 -1.55 -29.53 -0.22
C LYS A 372 -2.49 -28.40 -0.61
N LEU A 373 -1.97 -27.18 -0.72
CA LEU A 373 -2.81 -26.00 -0.96
C LEU A 373 -2.99 -25.66 -2.44
N GLY A 374 -2.22 -26.32 -3.35
CA GLY A 374 -2.30 -26.08 -4.79
C GLY A 374 -2.02 -24.62 -5.15
N LEU A 375 -1.26 -23.92 -4.32
CA LEU A 375 -0.95 -22.51 -4.53
C LEU A 375 -0.06 -22.38 -5.77
N SER A 376 -0.45 -21.47 -6.63
CA SER A 376 0.23 -21.17 -7.88
C SER A 376 1.69 -20.81 -7.65
N SER A 377 2.47 -21.07 -8.63
CA SER A 377 3.91 -21.01 -8.80
C SER A 377 4.68 -20.11 -7.83
N SER A 378 5.95 -20.46 -7.61
CA SER A 378 6.96 -19.63 -6.90
C SER A 378 7.11 -18.20 -7.43
N GLU A 379 6.41 -17.84 -8.51
CA GLU A 379 6.41 -16.50 -9.10
C GLU A 379 5.29 -15.58 -8.59
N THR A 380 4.45 -16.06 -7.68
CA THR A 380 3.40 -15.24 -7.06
C THR A 380 3.96 -14.42 -5.91
N MET A 381 3.71 -13.11 -5.96
CA MET A 381 4.02 -12.15 -4.92
C MET A 381 2.73 -11.57 -4.34
N TRP A 382 2.66 -11.47 -3.02
CA TRP A 382 1.49 -11.01 -2.29
C TRP A 382 1.84 -9.77 -1.47
N GLY A 383 1.26 -8.62 -1.82
CA GLY A 383 1.14 -7.50 -0.92
C GLY A 383 -0.07 -7.74 -0.03
N LEU A 384 0.14 -7.95 1.27
CA LEU A 384 -0.92 -8.25 2.22
C LEU A 384 -1.11 -7.13 3.23
N GLY A 385 -2.36 -6.79 3.50
CA GLY A 385 -2.74 -5.82 4.52
C GLY A 385 -3.79 -6.40 5.45
N ILE A 386 -3.74 -6.01 6.71
CA ILE A 386 -4.70 -6.46 7.72
C ILE A 386 -6.14 -6.31 7.25
N TYR A 387 -6.99 -7.22 7.71
CA TYR A 387 -8.41 -7.32 7.35
C TYR A 387 -8.66 -7.68 5.87
N GLY A 388 -7.67 -8.30 5.19
CA GLY A 388 -7.84 -8.91 3.87
C GLY A 388 -7.61 -7.97 2.68
N GLN A 389 -6.76 -6.96 2.81
CA GLN A 389 -6.30 -6.18 1.67
C GLN A 389 -5.24 -6.97 0.91
N MET A 390 -5.40 -7.11 -0.41
CA MET A 390 -4.45 -7.87 -1.21
C MET A 390 -4.16 -7.18 -2.54
N LEU A 391 -2.88 -7.18 -2.90
CA LEU A 391 -2.39 -6.93 -4.24
C LEU A 391 -1.49 -8.10 -4.61
N VAL A 392 -1.94 -8.92 -5.54
CA VAL A 392 -1.23 -10.14 -5.95
C VAL A 392 -0.71 -9.96 -7.36
N VAL A 393 0.56 -10.29 -7.58
CA VAL A 393 1.24 -10.20 -8.87
C VAL A 393 1.85 -11.56 -9.19
N ASN A 394 1.49 -12.12 -10.33
CA ASN A 394 2.06 -13.38 -10.82
C ASN A 394 2.60 -13.18 -12.24
N GLN A 395 3.94 -13.22 -12.40
CA GLN A 395 4.60 -12.99 -13.68
C GLN A 395 4.40 -14.17 -14.64
N GLN A 396 4.42 -15.39 -14.15
CA GLN A 396 4.21 -16.59 -14.99
C GLN A 396 2.81 -16.58 -15.62
N GLU A 397 1.80 -16.20 -14.83
CA GLU A 397 0.41 -16.13 -15.29
C GLU A 397 0.10 -14.81 -16.02
N ASN A 398 1.03 -13.86 -16.04
CA ASN A 398 0.78 -12.49 -16.51
C ASN A 398 -0.54 -11.93 -15.93
N MET A 399 -0.66 -12.03 -14.60
CA MET A 399 -1.89 -11.76 -13.87
C MET A 399 -1.67 -10.87 -12.64
N VAL A 400 -2.62 -9.95 -12.43
CA VAL A 400 -2.76 -9.16 -11.21
C VAL A 400 -4.12 -9.43 -10.61
N PHE A 401 -4.17 -9.60 -9.29
CA PHE A 401 -5.40 -9.74 -8.52
C PHE A 401 -5.40 -8.70 -7.41
N VAL A 402 -6.49 -7.97 -7.27
CA VAL A 402 -6.69 -6.95 -6.23
C VAL A 402 -7.92 -7.32 -5.43
N GLN A 403 -7.78 -7.32 -4.13
CA GLN A 403 -8.89 -7.54 -3.20
C GLN A 403 -8.92 -6.46 -2.12
N TRP A 404 -10.09 -5.90 -1.90
CA TRP A 404 -10.47 -5.10 -0.76
C TRP A 404 -11.43 -5.90 0.11
N SER A 405 -11.16 -5.98 1.38
CA SER A 405 -11.99 -6.76 2.30
C SER A 405 -12.10 -6.09 3.67
N THR A 406 -13.01 -6.60 4.48
CA THR A 406 -13.21 -6.20 5.88
C THR A 406 -13.33 -7.44 6.77
N TRP A 407 -12.38 -8.37 6.66
CA TRP A 407 -12.33 -9.57 7.48
C TRP A 407 -12.55 -9.26 8.96
N GLU A 408 -13.02 -10.23 9.70
CA GLU A 408 -13.38 -10.03 11.10
C GLU A 408 -12.14 -9.78 11.97
N LYS A 409 -11.07 -10.50 11.71
CA LYS A 409 -9.76 -10.33 12.37
C LYS A 409 -8.76 -9.61 11.49
N ALA A 410 -7.82 -8.92 12.11
CA ALA A 410 -6.72 -8.27 11.41
C ALA A 410 -5.87 -9.30 10.64
N GLU A 411 -5.53 -10.40 11.31
CA GLU A 411 -4.77 -11.52 10.78
C GLU A 411 -5.46 -12.82 11.22
N PRO A 412 -6.44 -13.33 10.44
CA PRO A 412 -7.09 -14.60 10.75
C PRO A 412 -6.12 -15.78 10.53
N SER A 413 -6.43 -16.91 11.15
CA SER A 413 -5.72 -18.17 10.90
C SER A 413 -5.77 -18.53 9.41
N PHE A 414 -4.71 -19.10 8.87
CA PHE A 414 -4.62 -19.52 7.47
C PHE A 414 -5.70 -20.55 7.07
N SER A 415 -6.23 -21.29 8.01
CA SER A 415 -7.35 -22.22 7.77
C SER A 415 -8.69 -21.53 7.50
N ALA A 416 -8.76 -20.20 7.55
CA ALA A 416 -9.95 -19.40 7.33
C ALA A 416 -9.86 -18.58 6.01
N GLU A 417 -10.14 -17.27 6.07
CA GLU A 417 -10.21 -16.40 4.91
C GLU A 417 -8.93 -16.36 4.04
N PRO A 418 -7.69 -16.41 4.59
CA PRO A 418 -6.47 -16.44 3.78
C PRO A 418 -6.38 -17.67 2.87
N LEU A 419 -6.79 -18.85 3.37
CA LEU A 419 -6.83 -20.08 2.57
C LEU A 419 -7.88 -19.95 1.45
N GLU A 420 -9.07 -19.47 1.76
CA GLU A 420 -10.13 -19.28 0.77
C GLU A 420 -9.70 -18.29 -0.33
N ALA A 421 -9.00 -17.21 0.04
CA ALA A 421 -8.45 -16.24 -0.93
C ALA A 421 -7.42 -16.88 -1.86
N SER A 422 -6.51 -17.71 -1.33
CA SER A 422 -5.52 -18.43 -2.13
C SER A 422 -6.17 -19.44 -3.07
N LEU A 423 -7.16 -20.19 -2.59
CA LEU A 423 -7.90 -21.16 -3.40
C LEU A 423 -8.71 -20.49 -4.52
N MET A 424 -9.38 -19.37 -4.21
CA MET A 424 -10.13 -18.61 -5.21
C MET A 424 -9.18 -18.00 -6.27
N PHE A 425 -8.04 -17.44 -5.88
CA PHE A 425 -7.02 -16.96 -6.81
C PHE A 425 -6.62 -18.06 -7.80
N ASN A 426 -6.32 -19.27 -7.29
CA ASN A 426 -5.97 -20.42 -8.14
C ASN A 426 -7.12 -20.86 -9.04
N ALA A 427 -8.34 -20.90 -8.52
CA ALA A 427 -9.52 -21.28 -9.32
C ALA A 427 -9.76 -20.30 -10.48
N ILE A 428 -9.61 -19.00 -10.24
CA ILE A 428 -9.71 -17.96 -11.28
C ILE A 428 -8.57 -18.14 -12.30
N SER A 429 -7.31 -18.29 -11.83
CA SER A 429 -6.15 -18.48 -12.72
C SER A 429 -6.34 -19.69 -13.63
N ASN A 430 -6.75 -20.83 -13.06
CA ASN A 430 -7.01 -22.05 -13.83
C ASN A 430 -8.13 -21.88 -14.86
N SER A 431 -9.21 -21.18 -14.51
CA SER A 431 -10.31 -20.89 -15.43
C SER A 431 -9.90 -19.99 -16.60
N LEU A 432 -8.97 -19.08 -16.39
CA LEU A 432 -8.49 -18.16 -17.42
C LEU A 432 -7.45 -18.78 -18.37
N ASN A 433 -6.90 -19.95 -18.02
CA ASN A 433 -5.92 -20.69 -18.81
C ASN A 433 -6.56 -21.82 -19.63
N GLN A 434 -7.85 -22.08 -19.52
CA GLN A 434 -8.64 -22.98 -20.34
C GLN A 434 -9.16 -22.29 -21.61
#